data_51ab600d97a752f4a6c7644606e4d0db
#
_entry.id   51ab600d97a752f4a6c7644606e4d0db
#
_cell.length_a   1.000
_cell.length_b   1.000
_cell.length_c   1.000
_cell.angle_alpha   90.00
_cell.angle_beta   90.00
_cell.angle_gamma   90.00
#
_symmetry.space_group_name_H-M   'P 1'
#
loop_
_entity.id
_entity.type
_entity.pdbx_description
1 polymer ?
#
loop_
_entity_poly.entity_id
_entity_poly.type
_entity_poly.pdbx_seq_one_letter_code
_entity_poly.pdbx_strand_id
1 'polypeptide(L)'
;MELYADFRFEAAHRLPMVPAGHPCERLHGHSYFVRLAIDGEVNPDTGWVMDFDDINTAFAPILAQLDHYYLNEVEGLENPTSENLARWIWT
;
A
#
# COMPACT_ATOMS: atom_id res chain seq x y z
N MET A 1 -21.74 -1.40 6.10
CA MET A 1 -20.94 -0.37 6.79
C MET A 1 -19.49 -0.47 6.35
N GLU A 2 -18.84 0.65 6.15
CA GLU A 2 -17.47 0.70 5.66
C GLU A 2 -16.54 1.20 6.75
N LEU A 3 -15.43 0.47 6.95
CA LEU A 3 -14.36 0.87 7.85
C LEU A 3 -13.14 1.28 7.03
N TYR A 4 -12.39 2.25 7.56
CA TYR A 4 -11.12 2.65 6.99
C TYR A 4 -10.00 2.36 7.99
N ALA A 5 -8.91 1.79 7.51
CA ALA A 5 -7.69 1.61 8.26
C ALA A 5 -6.55 2.25 7.47
N ASP A 6 -5.81 3.14 8.12
CA ASP A 6 -4.74 3.90 7.50
C ASP A 6 -3.38 3.36 7.92
N PHE A 7 -2.48 3.26 6.95
CA PHE A 7 -1.10 2.81 7.17
C PHE A 7 -0.15 3.78 6.48
N ARG A 8 1.06 3.85 7.00
CA ARG A 8 2.12 4.68 6.43
C ARG A 8 3.38 3.85 6.30
N PHE A 9 4.10 4.05 5.20
CA PHE A 9 5.44 3.51 5.03
C PHE A 9 6.30 4.46 4.21
N GLU A 10 7.61 4.28 4.36
CA GLU A 10 8.61 5.04 3.61
C GLU A 10 9.25 4.10 2.59
N ALA A 11 9.37 4.54 1.36
CA ALA A 11 10.00 3.73 0.32
C ALA A 11 10.60 4.61 -0.77
N ALA A 12 11.54 4.04 -1.51
CA ALA A 12 12.15 4.66 -2.67
C ALA A 12 11.62 4.00 -3.94
N HIS A 13 11.54 4.77 -5.02
CA HIS A 13 11.22 4.24 -6.33
C HIS A 13 11.75 5.14 -7.45
N ARG A 14 11.79 4.60 -8.66
CA ARG A 14 11.90 5.37 -9.88
C ARG A 14 10.84 4.90 -10.85
N LEU A 15 10.43 5.77 -11.75
CA LEU A 15 9.43 5.42 -12.76
C LEU A 15 10.14 5.22 -14.11
N PRO A 16 10.44 3.97 -14.50
CA PRO A 16 11.22 3.71 -15.70
C PRO A 16 10.47 3.95 -17.01
N MET A 17 9.14 4.04 -16.95
CA MET A 17 8.29 4.15 -18.12
C MET A 17 7.83 5.58 -18.42
N VAL A 18 8.34 6.57 -17.71
CA VAL A 18 8.05 7.98 -18.00
C VAL A 18 8.97 8.49 -19.11
N PRO A 19 8.61 9.60 -19.80
CA PRO A 19 9.47 10.21 -20.82
C PRO A 19 10.86 10.56 -20.27
N ALA A 20 11.88 10.46 -21.10
CA ALA A 20 13.25 10.81 -20.75
C ALA A 20 13.31 12.26 -20.26
N GLY A 21 14.03 12.50 -19.15
CA GLY A 21 14.13 13.80 -18.52
C GLY A 21 13.02 14.13 -17.56
N HIS A 22 12.00 13.28 -17.42
CA HIS A 22 10.96 13.46 -16.42
C HIS A 22 11.56 13.31 -15.01
N PRO A 23 11.21 14.19 -14.03
CA PRO A 23 11.77 14.09 -12.67
C PRO A 23 11.60 12.72 -12.02
N CYS A 24 10.49 12.03 -12.27
CA CYS A 24 10.21 10.72 -11.67
C CYS A 24 11.05 9.59 -12.26
N GLU A 25 11.80 9.83 -13.33
CA GLU A 25 12.78 8.87 -13.87
C GLU A 25 13.92 8.63 -12.88
N ARG A 26 14.22 9.62 -12.04
CA ARG A 26 15.29 9.52 -11.04
C ARG A 26 14.82 8.77 -9.82
N LEU A 27 15.75 8.07 -9.17
CA LEU A 27 15.49 7.47 -7.87
C LEU A 27 15.15 8.55 -6.85
N HIS A 28 14.02 8.40 -6.18
CA HIS A 28 13.58 9.32 -5.14
C HIS A 28 12.76 8.57 -4.10
N GLY A 29 12.58 9.18 -2.93
CA GLY A 29 11.83 8.61 -1.83
C GLY A 29 10.56 9.38 -1.54
N HIS A 30 9.58 8.66 -1.00
CA HIS A 30 8.31 9.22 -0.55
C HIS A 30 7.87 8.61 0.77
N SER A 31 7.05 9.37 1.48
CA SER A 31 6.13 8.81 2.47
C SER A 31 4.86 8.39 1.74
N TYR A 32 4.46 7.14 1.92
CA TYR A 32 3.24 6.61 1.33
C TYR A 32 2.17 6.46 2.39
N PHE A 33 0.96 6.83 2.04
CA PHE A 33 -0.21 6.65 2.89
C PHE A 33 -1.18 5.71 2.18
N VAL A 34 -1.56 4.65 2.87
CA VAL A 34 -2.47 3.64 2.34
C VAL A 34 -3.71 3.61 3.20
N ARG A 35 -4.87 3.73 2.56
CA ARG A 35 -6.15 3.55 3.23
C ARG A 35 -6.79 2.27 2.71
N LEU A 36 -7.03 1.33 3.62
CA LEU A 36 -7.83 0.15 3.33
C LEU A 36 -9.27 0.43 3.67
N ALA A 37 -10.16 0.24 2.69
CA ALA A 37 -11.60 0.32 2.90
C ALA A 37 -12.14 -1.10 3.03
N ILE A 38 -12.81 -1.38 4.14
CA ILE A 38 -13.37 -2.70 4.43
C ILE A 38 -14.87 -2.55 4.57
N ASP A 39 -15.61 -3.18 3.67
CA ASP A 39 -17.07 -3.16 3.69
C ASP A 39 -17.60 -4.46 4.26
N GLY A 40 -18.62 -4.36 5.10
CA GLY A 40 -19.24 -5.52 5.71
C GLY A 40 -20.41 -5.13 6.59
N GLU A 41 -21.04 -6.15 7.17
CA GLU A 41 -22.12 -5.96 8.11
C GLU A 41 -21.58 -5.92 9.54
N VAL A 42 -22.20 -5.08 10.37
CA VAL A 42 -21.86 -5.02 11.79
C VAL A 42 -22.32 -6.31 12.47
N ASN A 43 -21.40 -7.01 13.13
CA ASN A 43 -21.72 -8.19 13.91
C ASN A 43 -22.51 -7.74 15.15
N PRO A 44 -23.75 -8.25 15.37
CA PRO A 44 -24.59 -7.80 16.49
C PRO A 44 -24.01 -8.16 17.86
N ASP A 45 -23.17 -9.18 17.96
CA ASP A 45 -22.58 -9.61 19.23
C ASP A 45 -21.36 -8.77 19.61
N THR A 46 -20.51 -8.42 18.65
CA THR A 46 -19.29 -7.65 18.91
C THR A 46 -19.46 -6.16 18.69
N GLY A 47 -20.44 -5.75 17.86
CA GLY A 47 -20.65 -4.35 17.52
C GLY A 47 -19.66 -3.80 16.49
N TRP A 48 -18.86 -4.64 15.86
CA TRP A 48 -17.89 -4.22 14.84
C TRP A 48 -18.05 -4.99 13.53
N VAL A 49 -17.53 -4.42 12.44
CA VAL A 49 -17.43 -5.10 11.14
C VAL A 49 -16.25 -6.05 11.18
N MET A 50 -15.10 -5.57 11.70
CA MET A 50 -13.87 -6.34 11.84
C MET A 50 -13.03 -5.70 12.95
N ASP A 51 -12.27 -6.50 13.67
CA ASP A 51 -11.34 -6.02 14.67
C ASP A 51 -10.15 -5.33 13.97
N PHE A 52 -9.81 -4.11 14.38
CA PHE A 52 -8.66 -3.40 13.84
C PHE A 52 -7.35 -4.14 14.06
N ASP A 53 -7.21 -4.89 15.15
CA ASP A 53 -6.02 -5.71 15.37
C ASP A 53 -5.87 -6.80 14.32
N ASP A 54 -6.97 -7.38 13.85
CA ASP A 54 -6.95 -8.36 12.78
C ASP A 54 -6.55 -7.72 11.44
N ILE A 55 -7.00 -6.50 11.19
CA ILE A 55 -6.60 -5.76 10.00
C ILE A 55 -5.10 -5.48 10.03
N ASN A 56 -4.59 -5.00 11.16
CA ASN A 56 -3.16 -4.71 11.34
C ASN A 56 -2.32 -5.97 11.15
N THR A 57 -2.73 -7.09 11.73
CA THR A 57 -2.05 -8.36 11.61
C THR A 57 -2.02 -8.86 10.17
N ALA A 58 -3.15 -8.74 9.47
CA ALA A 58 -3.25 -9.17 8.08
C ALA A 58 -2.39 -8.31 7.14
N PHE A 59 -2.30 -7.00 7.40
CA PHE A 59 -1.54 -6.08 6.56
C PHE A 59 -0.04 -6.06 6.87
N ALA A 60 0.37 -6.47 8.07
CA ALA A 60 1.77 -6.40 8.49
C ALA A 60 2.76 -7.08 7.53
N PRO A 61 2.49 -8.27 6.97
CA PRO A 61 3.40 -8.89 6.01
C PRO A 61 3.53 -8.11 4.71
N ILE A 62 2.45 -7.45 4.28
CA ILE A 62 2.44 -6.61 3.09
C ILE A 62 3.28 -5.38 3.34
N LEU A 63 3.06 -4.72 4.47
CA LEU A 63 3.80 -3.53 4.87
C LEU A 63 5.30 -3.82 4.99
N ALA A 64 5.67 -4.98 5.52
CA ALA A 64 7.07 -5.41 5.67
C ALA A 64 7.79 -5.58 4.32
N GLN A 65 7.07 -5.86 3.24
CA GLN A 65 7.64 -5.97 1.90
C GLN A 65 7.89 -4.61 1.25
N LEU A 66 7.23 -3.56 1.73
CA LEU A 66 7.24 -2.23 1.11
C LEU A 66 8.05 -1.23 1.91
N ASP A 67 7.95 -1.27 3.24
CA ASP A 67 8.53 -0.27 4.11
C ASP A 67 10.06 -0.32 4.10
N HIS A 68 10.68 0.82 3.80
CA HIS A 68 12.14 0.96 3.70
C HIS A 68 12.77 0.13 2.58
N TYR A 69 12.00 -0.20 1.54
CA TYR A 69 12.49 -0.93 0.38
C TYR A 69 12.57 -0.04 -0.86
N TYR A 70 13.36 -0.49 -1.82
CA TYR A 70 13.34 0.04 -3.18
C TYR A 70 12.27 -0.71 -3.95
N LEU A 71 11.15 -0.04 -4.21
CA LEU A 71 9.95 -0.69 -4.74
C LEU A 71 10.16 -1.37 -6.10
N ASN A 72 11.06 -0.84 -6.93
CA ASN A 72 11.36 -1.44 -8.24
C ASN A 72 11.92 -2.87 -8.12
N GLU A 73 12.47 -3.24 -6.97
CA GLU A 73 13.02 -4.57 -6.73
C GLU A 73 11.99 -5.56 -6.16
N VAL A 74 10.80 -5.08 -5.84
CA VAL A 74 9.71 -5.94 -5.37
C VAL A 74 9.08 -6.61 -6.57
N GLU A 75 8.94 -7.94 -6.53
CA GLU A 75 8.32 -8.68 -7.61
C GLU A 75 6.89 -8.18 -7.87
N GLY A 76 6.60 -7.87 -9.13
CA GLY A 76 5.31 -7.30 -9.53
C GLY A 76 5.26 -5.79 -9.49
N LEU A 77 6.29 -5.12 -8.95
CA LEU A 77 6.37 -3.65 -8.85
C LEU A 77 7.51 -3.07 -9.68
N GLU A 78 7.82 -3.65 -10.81
CA GLU A 78 8.91 -3.17 -11.69
C GLU A 78 8.64 -1.76 -12.21
N ASN A 79 7.36 -1.39 -12.34
CA ASN A 79 6.94 -0.02 -12.65
C ASN A 79 6.05 0.50 -11.50
N PRO A 80 6.62 0.97 -10.39
CA PRO A 80 5.90 1.22 -9.15
C PRO A 80 5.24 2.61 -9.10
N THR A 81 4.32 2.87 -10.03
CA THR A 81 3.42 4.01 -9.94
C THR A 81 2.45 3.82 -8.78
N SER A 82 1.82 4.90 -8.31
CA SER A 82 0.79 4.80 -7.27
C SER A 82 -0.35 3.87 -7.67
N GLU A 83 -0.74 3.92 -8.95
CA GLU A 83 -1.79 3.06 -9.50
C GLU A 83 -1.40 1.58 -9.46
N ASN A 84 -0.20 1.25 -9.88
CA ASN A 84 0.31 -0.12 -9.87
C ASN A 84 0.54 -0.62 -8.45
N LEU A 85 1.01 0.25 -7.55
CA LEU A 85 1.18 -0.08 -6.14
C LEU A 85 -0.17 -0.41 -5.50
N ALA A 86 -1.20 0.40 -5.75
CA ALA A 86 -2.54 0.15 -5.24
C ALA A 86 -3.08 -1.19 -5.73
N ARG A 87 -2.87 -1.51 -7.01
CA ARG A 87 -3.28 -2.78 -7.61
C ARG A 87 -2.54 -3.96 -7.00
N TRP A 88 -1.24 -3.82 -6.77
CA TRP A 88 -0.41 -4.86 -6.14
C TRP A 88 -0.88 -5.16 -4.71
N ILE A 89 -1.20 -4.12 -3.93
CA ILE A 89 -1.72 -4.27 -2.56
C ILE A 89 -3.09 -4.96 -2.59
N TRP A 90 -3.93 -4.62 -3.56
CA TRP A 90 -5.29 -5.17 -3.69
C TRP A 90 -5.31 -6.68 -3.95
N THR A 91 -4.34 -7.16 -4.69
CA THR A 91 -4.23 -8.60 -4.96
C THR A 91 -3.51 -9.32 -3.81
#